data_3f1bba98717cc0b76fe776d8fe6822c3
#
_entry.id   3f1bba98717cc0b76fe776d8fe6822c3
#
_cell.length_a   1.000
_cell.length_b   1.000
_cell.length_c   1.000
_cell.angle_alpha   90.00
_cell.angle_beta   90.00
_cell.angle_gamma   90.00
#
_symmetry.space_group_name_H-M   'P 1'
#
loop_
_entity.id
_entity.type
_entity.pdbx_description
1 polymer ?
#
loop_
_entity_poly.entity_id
_entity_poly.type
_entity_poly.pdbx_seq_one_letter_code
_entity_poly.pdbx_strand_id
1 'polypeptide(L)'
;MPELETDVPEVARIASDLIRFDTSNYGGGRANGEREAAEYVGAYLEGLGLDTAYYEPVERRTNVCARVPGRDRDKPALILHGHLDVVPAVAEDWSVDPFAGEIRDGILWGRGAVDMKDMDAMILTSVAELLRAGEQPERDVIVTFFADEENGGVEGSARVVKDRPEWFAGATEAISEVGGYSISVGDRRAYLLQVGEKALMWIKLVARGRAGHGSGLHVDNAVTSLAEAVAALGRTEWPIRLTDTTSALLAGLAEITGDDGGDPDTLAKRTGAASSFIRSTLRTTTNPTGLTAGYKHNVIPDRAEALIDVRVLPGTEEAALADIRRIVGDGVEIEIVHQDIGLEVPFSGDLVDAMVAQLGRHDPGVPVVPYLMGGGTDNKALSTLGISGYGFAPLRLPAGLDFTGMFHGVDERVPVDALEFGRRVLADLLRTY
;
A
#
# COMPACT_ATOMS: atom_id res chain seq x y z
N MET A 1 22.70 6.65 27.53
CA MET A 1 22.42 6.55 26.09
C MET A 1 23.49 5.65 25.52
N PRO A 2 23.17 4.50 24.86
CA PRO A 2 24.20 3.77 24.15
C PRO A 2 24.74 4.69 23.06
N GLU A 3 26.06 4.71 22.90
CA GLU A 3 26.72 5.38 21.78
C GLU A 3 26.13 4.79 20.50
N LEU A 4 25.46 5.63 19.70
CA LEU A 4 25.04 5.30 18.34
C LEU A 4 26.33 4.94 17.58
N GLU A 5 26.40 3.73 17.07
CA GLU A 5 27.44 3.33 16.13
C GLU A 5 27.55 4.42 15.05
N THR A 6 28.73 4.99 14.90
CA THR A 6 29.03 6.14 14.04
C THR A 6 28.92 5.81 12.52
N ASP A 7 28.28 4.70 12.17
CA ASP A 7 28.24 4.16 10.80
C ASP A 7 26.82 3.81 10.28
N VAL A 8 25.75 4.25 10.96
CA VAL A 8 24.37 4.02 10.47
C VAL A 8 24.05 5.00 9.36
N PRO A 9 23.68 4.54 8.14
CA PRO A 9 23.30 5.42 7.03
C PRO A 9 22.15 6.36 7.40
N GLU A 10 22.17 7.59 6.86
CA GLU A 10 21.17 8.61 7.18
C GLU A 10 19.74 8.13 6.90
N VAL A 11 19.53 7.40 5.81
CA VAL A 11 18.22 6.83 5.46
C VAL A 11 17.67 5.92 6.55
N ALA A 12 18.52 5.05 7.11
CA ALA A 12 18.11 4.15 8.19
C ALA A 12 17.86 4.91 9.51
N ARG A 13 18.64 5.96 9.78
CA ARG A 13 18.43 6.82 10.95
C ARG A 13 17.11 7.57 10.85
N ILE A 14 16.78 8.17 9.70
CA ILE A 14 15.51 8.88 9.48
C ILE A 14 14.33 7.92 9.57
N ALA A 15 14.41 6.73 8.95
CA ALA A 15 13.37 5.71 9.08
C ALA A 15 13.17 5.30 10.55
N SER A 16 14.27 5.09 11.29
CA SER A 16 14.22 4.82 12.74
C SER A 16 13.57 5.95 13.54
N ASP A 17 13.91 7.21 13.22
CA ASP A 17 13.30 8.38 13.88
C ASP A 17 11.80 8.48 13.58
N LEU A 18 11.39 8.25 12.32
CA LEU A 18 9.97 8.24 11.93
C LEU A 18 9.18 7.13 12.62
N ILE A 19 9.75 5.93 12.77
CA ILE A 19 9.12 4.81 13.49
C ILE A 19 8.83 5.18 14.95
N ARG A 20 9.67 5.98 15.59
CA ARG A 20 9.48 6.41 17.00
C ARG A 20 8.26 7.31 17.21
N PHE A 21 7.73 7.90 16.16
CA PHE A 21 6.42 8.54 16.24
C PHE A 21 5.34 7.46 16.13
N ASP A 22 4.63 7.21 17.22
CA ASP A 22 3.44 6.34 17.19
C ASP A 22 2.27 7.08 16.52
N THR A 23 2.18 6.90 15.22
CA THR A 23 1.14 7.45 14.36
C THR A 23 0.03 6.43 14.06
N SER A 24 -0.26 5.54 15.01
CA SER A 24 -1.27 4.49 14.86
C SER A 24 -2.64 5.03 14.49
N ASN A 25 -3.18 4.50 13.40
CA ASN A 25 -4.52 4.77 12.89
C ASN A 25 -5.44 3.57 13.17
N TYR A 26 -6.38 3.74 14.08
CA TYR A 26 -7.32 2.69 14.50
C TYR A 26 -8.58 2.65 13.63
N GLY A 27 -8.69 3.54 12.62
CA GLY A 27 -9.88 3.69 11.83
C GLY A 27 -11.07 4.31 12.58
N GLY A 28 -12.15 4.60 11.84
CA GLY A 28 -13.37 5.16 12.44
C GLY A 28 -13.15 6.50 13.15
N GLY A 29 -12.22 7.31 12.67
CA GLY A 29 -11.87 8.62 13.22
C GLY A 29 -11.01 8.57 14.49
N ARG A 30 -10.46 7.42 14.85
CA ARG A 30 -9.55 7.27 16.00
C ARG A 30 -8.13 7.07 15.50
N ALA A 31 -7.22 7.96 15.91
CA ALA A 31 -5.79 7.86 15.62
C ALA A 31 -4.99 8.64 16.66
N ASN A 32 -3.70 8.32 16.77
CA ASN A 32 -2.76 9.11 17.55
C ASN A 32 -2.40 10.42 16.82
N GLY A 33 -2.48 10.40 15.49
CA GLY A 33 -2.24 11.54 14.60
C GLY A 33 -0.80 11.67 14.13
N GLU A 34 -0.62 12.39 13.03
CA GLU A 34 0.64 12.47 12.28
C GLU A 34 1.39 13.78 12.50
N ARG A 35 0.86 14.74 13.29
CA ARG A 35 1.42 16.10 13.41
C ARG A 35 2.92 16.10 13.72
N GLU A 36 3.36 15.38 14.73
CA GLU A 36 4.77 15.37 15.15
C GLU A 36 5.68 14.79 14.08
N ALA A 37 5.22 13.73 13.37
CA ALA A 37 5.95 13.16 12.24
C ALA A 37 6.00 14.14 11.05
N ALA A 38 4.88 14.82 10.74
CA ALA A 38 4.83 15.84 9.70
C ALA A 38 5.72 17.05 10.01
N GLU A 39 5.75 17.50 11.26
CA GLU A 39 6.67 18.57 11.71
C GLU A 39 8.14 18.15 11.60
N TYR A 40 8.47 16.89 11.94
CA TYR A 40 9.82 16.33 11.75
C TYR A 40 10.24 16.34 10.29
N VAL A 41 9.37 15.83 9.40
CA VAL A 41 9.59 15.81 7.95
C VAL A 41 9.73 17.22 7.39
N GLY A 42 8.83 18.12 7.77
CA GLY A 42 8.87 19.51 7.31
C GLY A 42 10.14 20.23 7.77
N ALA A 43 10.53 20.08 9.04
CA ALA A 43 11.78 20.66 9.54
C ALA A 43 13.02 20.10 8.80
N TYR A 44 13.00 18.83 8.42
CA TYR A 44 14.07 18.25 7.61
C TYR A 44 14.15 18.91 6.22
N LEU A 45 13.00 19.08 5.53
CA LEU A 45 12.93 19.73 4.23
C LEU A 45 13.29 21.22 4.30
N GLU A 46 12.85 21.95 5.33
CA GLU A 46 13.23 23.33 5.61
C GLU A 46 14.73 23.48 5.85
N GLY A 47 15.33 22.49 6.55
CA GLY A 47 16.78 22.42 6.74
C GLY A 47 17.58 22.26 5.43
N LEU A 48 16.93 21.81 4.36
CA LEU A 48 17.49 21.76 2.99
C LEU A 48 17.23 23.05 2.19
N GLY A 49 16.57 24.04 2.78
CA GLY A 49 16.25 25.33 2.14
C GLY A 49 14.97 25.31 1.31
N LEU A 50 14.09 24.34 1.52
CA LEU A 50 12.79 24.27 0.85
C LEU A 50 11.70 24.96 1.69
N ASP A 51 10.75 25.59 1.01
CA ASP A 51 9.53 26.08 1.66
C ASP A 51 8.54 24.91 1.82
N THR A 52 8.02 24.71 3.04
CA THR A 52 7.04 23.68 3.34
C THR A 52 5.66 24.29 3.52
N ALA A 53 4.65 23.55 3.07
CA ALA A 53 3.25 23.86 3.28
C ALA A 53 2.59 22.73 4.09
N TYR A 54 1.82 23.11 5.10
CA TYR A 54 1.09 22.17 5.94
C TYR A 54 -0.40 22.32 5.72
N TYR A 55 -1.12 21.21 5.79
CA TYR A 55 -2.57 21.19 5.77
C TYR A 55 -3.11 20.16 6.76
N GLU A 56 -3.86 20.64 7.74
CA GLU A 56 -4.45 19.85 8.82
C GLU A 56 -5.98 20.04 8.80
N PRO A 57 -6.72 19.23 8.04
CA PRO A 57 -8.17 19.35 7.93
C PRO A 57 -8.91 18.93 9.21
N VAL A 58 -8.32 18.03 9.95
CA VAL A 58 -8.78 17.53 11.26
C VAL A 58 -7.60 17.59 12.23
N GLU A 59 -7.86 17.86 13.48
CA GLU A 59 -6.82 17.96 14.50
C GLU A 59 -5.87 16.79 14.49
N ARG A 60 -4.55 17.07 14.39
CA ARG A 60 -3.44 16.13 14.31
C ARG A 60 -3.36 15.28 13.04
N ARG A 61 -4.29 15.39 12.08
CA ARG A 61 -4.22 14.78 10.76
C ARG A 61 -3.47 15.71 9.81
N THR A 62 -2.16 15.80 9.98
CA THR A 62 -1.32 16.80 9.34
C THR A 62 -0.63 16.24 8.10
N ASN A 63 -0.89 16.89 6.98
CA ASN A 63 -0.25 16.63 5.70
C ASN A 63 0.82 17.69 5.45
N VAL A 64 1.92 17.34 4.81
CA VAL A 64 3.02 18.26 4.50
C VAL A 64 3.47 18.12 3.05
N CYS A 65 3.79 19.25 2.41
CA CYS A 65 4.24 19.31 1.03
C CYS A 65 5.37 20.30 0.85
N ALA A 66 6.33 19.97 -0.02
CA ALA A 66 7.35 20.87 -0.50
C ALA A 66 7.59 20.68 -2.00
N ARG A 67 8.03 21.72 -2.69
CA ARG A 67 8.44 21.65 -4.10
C ARG A 67 9.93 21.89 -4.24
N VAL A 68 10.62 20.94 -4.86
CA VAL A 68 12.02 21.01 -5.22
C VAL A 68 12.12 21.55 -6.66
N PRO A 69 12.71 22.72 -6.90
CA PRO A 69 12.83 23.26 -8.24
C PRO A 69 13.74 22.41 -9.12
N GLY A 70 13.27 22.05 -10.30
CA GLY A 70 14.04 21.34 -11.31
C GLY A 70 14.88 22.26 -12.21
N ARG A 71 15.81 21.64 -12.97
CA ARG A 71 16.60 22.32 -14.00
C ARG A 71 15.75 22.74 -15.20
N ASP A 72 14.83 21.87 -15.60
CA ASP A 72 13.87 22.09 -16.68
C ASP A 72 12.45 22.21 -16.10
N ARG A 73 12.01 23.43 -15.93
CA ARG A 73 10.70 23.75 -15.35
C ARG A 73 9.56 23.72 -16.37
N ASP A 74 9.86 23.50 -17.64
CA ASP A 74 8.87 23.32 -18.70
C ASP A 74 8.39 21.87 -18.76
N LYS A 75 9.13 20.92 -18.17
CA LYS A 75 8.70 19.54 -18.00
C LYS A 75 7.59 19.42 -16.93
N PRO A 76 6.64 18.51 -17.11
CA PRO A 76 5.68 18.20 -16.06
C PRO A 76 6.39 17.78 -14.76
N ALA A 77 5.88 18.23 -13.62
CA ALA A 77 6.46 17.87 -12.33
C ALA A 77 6.21 16.38 -12.02
N LEU A 78 7.13 15.79 -11.25
CA LEU A 78 6.99 14.46 -10.66
C LEU A 78 6.61 14.59 -9.20
N ILE A 79 5.63 13.82 -8.74
CA ILE A 79 5.30 13.69 -7.32
C ILE A 79 6.04 12.50 -6.73
N LEU A 80 6.70 12.71 -5.59
CA LEU A 80 7.10 11.65 -4.67
C LEU A 80 6.23 11.77 -3.42
N HIS A 81 5.48 10.73 -3.09
CA HIS A 81 4.62 10.78 -1.92
C HIS A 81 4.70 9.54 -1.06
N GLY A 82 4.35 9.74 0.20
CA GLY A 82 4.19 8.68 1.17
C GLY A 82 3.14 9.05 2.21
N HIS A 83 2.87 8.14 3.14
CA HIS A 83 1.99 8.39 4.27
C HIS A 83 2.72 8.24 5.60
N LEU A 84 2.28 9.01 6.59
CA LEU A 84 2.93 9.07 7.90
C LEU A 84 2.24 8.20 8.95
N ASP A 85 0.97 7.83 8.74
CA ASP A 85 0.26 6.94 9.64
C ASP A 85 0.67 5.47 9.44
N VAL A 86 0.32 4.65 10.40
CA VAL A 86 0.58 3.21 10.38
C VAL A 86 -0.60 2.47 11.03
N VAL A 87 -0.82 1.20 10.68
CA VAL A 87 -1.77 0.37 11.41
C VAL A 87 -1.30 0.14 12.84
N PRO A 88 -2.21 -0.10 13.82
CA PRO A 88 -1.85 -0.36 15.20
C PRO A 88 -0.96 -1.59 15.37
N ALA A 89 -0.11 -1.56 16.40
CA ALA A 89 0.68 -2.70 16.84
C ALA A 89 0.34 -3.07 18.28
N VAL A 90 0.26 -4.38 18.55
CA VAL A 90 0.09 -4.93 19.90
C VAL A 90 1.47 -5.37 20.38
N ALA A 91 2.09 -4.60 21.27
CA ALA A 91 3.49 -4.78 21.64
C ALA A 91 3.82 -6.18 22.19
N GLU A 92 2.85 -6.83 22.83
CA GLU A 92 3.01 -8.19 23.38
C GLU A 92 3.22 -9.26 22.29
N ASP A 93 2.81 -8.99 21.06
CA ASP A 93 2.95 -9.91 19.93
C ASP A 93 4.30 -9.76 19.22
N TRP A 94 5.07 -8.68 19.52
CA TRP A 94 6.30 -8.33 18.82
C TRP A 94 7.56 -8.82 19.56
N SER A 95 8.60 -9.17 18.80
CA SER A 95 9.92 -9.53 19.34
C SER A 95 10.72 -8.33 19.84
N VAL A 96 10.33 -7.12 19.44
CA VAL A 96 10.91 -5.82 19.83
C VAL A 96 9.77 -4.84 20.15
N ASP A 97 10.08 -3.70 20.78
CA ASP A 97 9.10 -2.62 20.86
C ASP A 97 8.82 -2.08 19.44
N PRO A 98 7.56 -2.15 18.95
CA PRO A 98 7.21 -1.77 17.58
C PRO A 98 7.48 -0.29 17.26
N PHE A 99 7.61 0.56 18.26
CA PHE A 99 7.88 2.00 18.08
C PHE A 99 9.27 2.43 18.59
N ALA A 100 10.17 1.49 18.86
CA ALA A 100 11.55 1.83 19.23
C ALA A 100 12.42 2.26 18.06
N GLY A 101 12.08 1.85 16.82
CA GLY A 101 12.93 2.07 15.65
C GLY A 101 14.30 1.42 15.82
N GLU A 102 14.34 0.21 16.37
CA GLU A 102 15.57 -0.49 16.70
C GLU A 102 16.34 -0.90 15.42
N ILE A 103 17.63 -0.56 15.37
CA ILE A 103 18.53 -1.08 14.35
C ILE A 103 19.43 -2.11 15.01
N ARG A 104 19.30 -3.37 14.59
CA ARG A 104 20.05 -4.49 15.13
C ARG A 104 20.52 -5.41 14.01
N ASP A 105 21.79 -5.78 14.03
CA ASP A 105 22.40 -6.67 13.04
C ASP A 105 22.17 -6.24 11.58
N GLY A 106 22.22 -4.93 11.33
CA GLY A 106 22.00 -4.35 10.01
C GLY A 106 20.54 -4.37 9.52
N ILE A 107 19.58 -4.56 10.43
CA ILE A 107 18.14 -4.59 10.14
C ILE A 107 17.44 -3.55 11.00
N LEU A 108 16.62 -2.72 10.38
CA LEU A 108 15.70 -1.79 11.05
C LEU A 108 14.40 -2.52 11.35
N TRP A 109 13.95 -2.46 12.61
CA TRP A 109 12.74 -3.09 13.10
C TRP A 109 11.75 -2.03 13.59
N GLY A 110 10.47 -2.28 13.33
CA GLY A 110 9.39 -1.49 13.90
C GLY A 110 8.17 -1.39 12.98
N ARG A 111 7.05 -0.95 13.52
CA ARG A 111 5.83 -0.66 12.76
C ARG A 111 6.08 0.51 11.81
N GLY A 112 5.82 0.29 10.51
CA GLY A 112 6.15 1.24 9.45
C GLY A 112 7.54 1.01 8.82
N ALA A 113 8.30 -0.02 9.24
CA ALA A 113 9.57 -0.36 8.61
C ALA A 113 9.40 -0.92 7.19
N VAL A 114 8.16 -1.29 6.82
CA VAL A 114 7.77 -1.83 5.52
C VAL A 114 6.64 -1.01 4.89
N ASP A 115 5.79 -0.39 5.73
CA ASP A 115 4.58 0.33 5.34
C ASP A 115 4.40 1.58 6.20
N MET A 116 4.88 2.82 5.73
CA MET A 116 5.84 2.97 4.63
C MET A 116 6.96 3.97 4.99
N LYS A 117 7.35 4.04 6.29
CA LYS A 117 8.38 4.99 6.78
C LYS A 117 9.78 4.72 6.21
N ASP A 118 10.01 3.51 5.67
CA ASP A 118 11.18 3.17 4.86
C ASP A 118 11.23 4.00 3.57
N MET A 119 10.11 4.07 2.84
CA MET A 119 10.02 4.87 1.61
C MET A 119 10.05 6.37 1.92
N ASP A 120 9.39 6.81 3.00
CA ASP A 120 9.45 8.22 3.45
C ASP A 120 10.92 8.66 3.67
N ALA A 121 11.70 7.83 4.35
CA ALA A 121 13.11 8.09 4.59
C ALA A 121 13.95 8.06 3.30
N MET A 122 13.63 7.14 2.36
CA MET A 122 14.29 7.08 1.06
C MET A 122 13.99 8.33 0.23
N ILE A 123 12.74 8.82 0.21
CA ILE A 123 12.36 10.08 -0.45
C ILE A 123 13.16 11.25 0.12
N LEU A 124 13.10 11.46 1.45
CA LEU A 124 13.77 12.56 2.13
C LEU A 124 15.27 12.58 1.85
N THR A 125 15.93 11.44 1.99
CA THR A 125 17.38 11.35 1.83
C THR A 125 17.86 11.40 0.38
N SER A 126 17.03 10.96 -0.57
CA SER A 126 17.33 11.12 -2.01
C SER A 126 17.32 12.58 -2.42
N VAL A 127 16.31 13.33 -1.99
CA VAL A 127 16.23 14.79 -2.22
C VAL A 127 17.37 15.52 -1.51
N ALA A 128 17.67 15.14 -0.26
CA ALA A 128 18.77 15.74 0.49
C ALA A 128 20.13 15.53 -0.18
N GLU A 129 20.38 14.37 -0.77
CA GLU A 129 21.62 14.09 -1.48
C GLU A 129 21.84 15.08 -2.63
N LEU A 130 20.82 15.30 -3.48
CA LEU A 130 20.90 16.22 -4.59
C LEU A 130 21.15 17.66 -4.10
N LEU A 131 20.31 18.14 -3.19
CA LEU A 131 20.37 19.54 -2.75
C LEU A 131 21.67 19.87 -1.99
N ARG A 132 22.20 18.96 -1.18
CA ARG A 132 23.48 19.14 -0.50
C ARG A 132 24.67 19.10 -1.46
N ALA A 133 24.56 18.38 -2.56
CA ALA A 133 25.54 18.41 -3.64
C ALA A 133 25.47 19.68 -4.50
N GLY A 134 24.48 20.54 -4.25
CA GLY A 134 24.22 21.73 -5.10
C GLY A 134 23.60 21.34 -6.46
N GLU A 135 23.04 20.14 -6.56
CA GLU A 135 22.37 19.63 -7.75
C GLU A 135 20.87 19.93 -7.71
N GLN A 136 20.24 19.93 -8.87
CA GLN A 136 18.80 20.03 -9.03
C GLN A 136 18.27 18.77 -9.75
N PRO A 137 17.07 18.30 -9.43
CA PRO A 137 16.43 17.26 -10.22
C PRO A 137 16.21 17.75 -11.67
N GLU A 138 15.98 16.84 -12.60
CA GLU A 138 15.77 17.19 -14.00
C GLU A 138 14.52 18.05 -14.21
N ARG A 139 13.45 17.77 -13.49
CA ARG A 139 12.16 18.48 -13.48
C ARG A 139 11.79 18.89 -12.06
N ASP A 140 10.77 19.73 -11.90
CA ASP A 140 10.23 20.02 -10.57
C ASP A 140 9.78 18.71 -9.90
N VAL A 141 10.15 18.54 -8.63
CA VAL A 141 9.70 17.42 -7.81
C VAL A 141 8.83 17.95 -6.68
N ILE A 142 7.64 17.39 -6.55
CA ILE A 142 6.74 17.66 -5.44
C ILE A 142 6.89 16.52 -4.45
N VAL A 143 7.34 16.83 -3.24
CA VAL A 143 7.45 15.86 -2.15
C VAL A 143 6.27 16.10 -1.22
N THR A 144 5.45 15.11 -0.99
CA THR A 144 4.28 15.22 -0.12
C THR A 144 4.11 13.98 0.75
N PHE A 145 3.74 14.21 2.01
CA PHE A 145 3.45 13.14 2.95
C PHE A 145 2.05 13.35 3.49
N PHE A 146 1.24 12.31 3.35
CA PHE A 146 -0.17 12.32 3.71
C PHE A 146 -0.40 11.73 5.10
N ALA A 147 -1.52 12.09 5.68
CA ALA A 147 -2.11 11.45 6.84
C ALA A 147 -3.21 10.47 6.38
N ASP A 148 -3.65 9.57 7.27
CA ASP A 148 -4.89 8.80 7.16
C ASP A 148 -4.95 7.80 5.98
N GLU A 149 -3.83 7.41 5.39
CA GLU A 149 -3.82 6.44 4.28
C GLU A 149 -4.44 5.11 4.72
N GLU A 150 -4.05 4.61 5.88
CA GLU A 150 -4.45 3.33 6.48
C GLU A 150 -5.97 3.23 6.79
N ASN A 151 -6.68 4.34 6.63
CA ASN A 151 -8.14 4.40 6.72
C ASN A 151 -8.78 4.93 5.42
N GLY A 152 -8.08 4.82 4.29
CA GLY A 152 -8.53 5.20 2.96
C GLY A 152 -8.31 6.67 2.60
N GLY A 153 -7.41 7.38 3.26
CA GLY A 153 -6.97 8.74 2.91
C GLY A 153 -8.05 9.82 3.05
N VAL A 154 -9.13 9.56 3.78
CA VAL A 154 -10.31 10.45 3.85
C VAL A 154 -9.94 11.84 4.38
N GLU A 155 -9.12 11.90 5.43
CA GLU A 155 -8.60 13.16 6.01
C GLU A 155 -7.17 13.47 5.55
N GLY A 156 -6.60 12.64 4.68
CA GLY A 156 -5.30 12.75 4.05
C GLY A 156 -5.40 13.13 2.58
N SER A 157 -4.93 12.26 1.69
CA SER A 157 -4.78 12.51 0.26
C SER A 157 -6.06 12.96 -0.43
N ALA A 158 -7.20 12.32 -0.15
CA ALA A 158 -8.48 12.69 -0.76
C ALA A 158 -8.89 14.12 -0.37
N ARG A 159 -8.61 14.51 0.89
CA ARG A 159 -8.90 15.85 1.38
C ARG A 159 -7.92 16.89 0.81
N VAL A 160 -6.63 16.56 0.77
CA VAL A 160 -5.59 17.43 0.19
C VAL A 160 -5.84 17.68 -1.28
N VAL A 161 -6.10 16.63 -2.08
CA VAL A 161 -6.39 16.76 -3.51
C VAL A 161 -7.59 17.67 -3.78
N LYS A 162 -8.61 17.60 -2.92
CA LYS A 162 -9.82 18.44 -3.03
C LYS A 162 -9.58 19.88 -2.62
N ASP A 163 -8.92 20.11 -1.49
CA ASP A 163 -8.86 21.41 -0.82
C ASP A 163 -7.56 22.18 -1.14
N ARG A 164 -6.53 21.49 -1.65
CA ARG A 164 -5.19 22.01 -1.99
C ARG A 164 -4.68 21.50 -3.35
N PRO A 165 -5.50 21.46 -4.41
CA PRO A 165 -5.07 20.96 -5.72
C PRO A 165 -3.85 21.72 -6.28
N GLU A 166 -3.62 22.96 -5.83
CA GLU A 166 -2.47 23.76 -6.22
C GLU A 166 -1.13 23.16 -5.80
N TRP A 167 -1.09 22.28 -4.79
CA TRP A 167 0.14 21.58 -4.40
C TRP A 167 0.67 20.72 -5.54
N PHE A 168 -0.22 20.18 -6.36
CA PHE A 168 0.09 19.24 -7.44
C PHE A 168 0.12 19.90 -8.83
N ALA A 169 0.12 21.25 -8.86
CA ALA A 169 0.08 21.98 -10.12
C ALA A 169 1.23 21.60 -11.05
N GLY A 170 0.89 21.21 -12.28
CA GLY A 170 1.83 20.81 -13.33
C GLY A 170 2.34 19.37 -13.23
N ALA A 171 1.93 18.57 -12.23
CA ALA A 171 2.28 17.16 -12.15
C ALA A 171 1.40 16.31 -13.07
N THR A 172 1.99 15.26 -13.64
CA THR A 172 1.30 14.26 -14.47
C THR A 172 1.55 12.84 -13.98
N GLU A 173 2.56 12.63 -13.15
CA GLU A 173 3.00 11.34 -12.67
C GLU A 173 3.40 11.41 -11.20
N ALA A 174 3.21 10.28 -10.50
CA ALA A 174 3.54 10.13 -9.10
C ALA A 174 4.23 8.79 -8.83
N ILE A 175 5.15 8.80 -7.87
CA ILE A 175 5.81 7.61 -7.33
C ILE A 175 5.47 7.51 -5.84
N SER A 176 5.10 6.32 -5.41
CA SER A 176 4.81 5.99 -4.01
C SER A 176 5.33 4.60 -3.65
N GLU A 177 4.76 4.04 -2.62
CA GLU A 177 5.03 2.75 -2.00
C GLU A 177 4.68 1.53 -2.86
N VAL A 178 4.87 0.34 -2.29
CA VAL A 178 4.39 -0.99 -2.73
C VAL A 178 4.74 -1.35 -4.16
N GLY A 179 6.01 -1.26 -4.49
CA GLY A 179 6.60 -1.68 -5.76
C GLY A 179 8.07 -1.37 -5.74
N GLY A 180 8.81 -1.70 -6.78
CA GLY A 180 10.26 -1.47 -6.84
C GLY A 180 11.09 -2.45 -6.00
N TYR A 181 10.50 -3.20 -5.09
CA TYR A 181 11.22 -4.20 -4.29
C TYR A 181 11.43 -5.52 -5.04
N SER A 182 12.48 -6.23 -4.66
CA SER A 182 12.83 -7.51 -5.29
C SER A 182 12.13 -8.68 -4.62
N ILE A 183 11.76 -9.67 -5.45
CA ILE A 183 11.23 -10.97 -5.04
C ILE A 183 12.08 -12.10 -5.58
N SER A 184 11.93 -13.30 -5.01
CA SER A 184 12.48 -14.53 -5.57
C SER A 184 11.50 -15.14 -6.58
N VAL A 185 12.00 -15.48 -7.77
CA VAL A 185 11.27 -16.19 -8.83
C VAL A 185 12.06 -17.45 -9.16
N GLY A 186 11.68 -18.58 -8.57
CA GLY A 186 12.52 -19.77 -8.54
C GLY A 186 13.84 -19.50 -7.82
N ASP A 187 14.95 -19.67 -8.50
CA ASP A 187 16.32 -19.38 -8.02
C ASP A 187 16.85 -17.99 -8.47
N ARG A 188 16.03 -17.21 -9.15
CA ARG A 188 16.37 -15.87 -9.67
C ARG A 188 15.69 -14.77 -8.88
N ARG A 189 16.24 -13.55 -8.97
CA ARG A 189 15.62 -12.32 -8.47
C ARG A 189 14.89 -11.61 -9.60
N ALA A 190 13.77 -10.96 -9.28
CA ALA A 190 13.09 -9.99 -10.14
C ALA A 190 12.59 -8.82 -9.28
N TYR A 191 12.44 -7.64 -9.88
CA TYR A 191 11.77 -6.49 -9.24
C TYR A 191 10.32 -6.41 -9.71
N LEU A 192 9.43 -6.07 -8.77
CA LEU A 192 8.03 -5.75 -9.05
C LEU A 192 7.88 -4.25 -9.19
N LEU A 193 7.37 -3.75 -10.31
CA LEU A 193 6.98 -2.35 -10.47
C LEU A 193 5.46 -2.27 -10.44
N GLN A 194 4.89 -1.60 -9.44
CA GLN A 194 3.45 -1.51 -9.30
C GLN A 194 2.91 -0.48 -10.29
N VAL A 195 1.97 -0.93 -11.13
CA VAL A 195 1.31 -0.13 -12.16
C VAL A 195 -0.21 -0.24 -12.10
N GLY A 196 -0.75 -0.84 -11.06
CA GLY A 196 -2.18 -0.96 -10.88
C GLY A 196 -2.56 -1.35 -9.47
N GLU A 197 -3.80 -1.07 -9.10
CA GLU A 197 -4.39 -1.31 -7.79
C GLU A 197 -5.80 -1.83 -7.94
N LYS A 198 -6.17 -2.83 -7.13
CA LYS A 198 -7.55 -3.27 -7.05
C LYS A 198 -8.46 -2.20 -6.45
N ALA A 199 -9.71 -2.20 -6.87
CA ALA A 199 -10.75 -1.48 -6.14
C ALA A 199 -11.00 -2.14 -4.79
N LEU A 200 -11.14 -1.33 -3.75
CA LEU A 200 -11.60 -1.74 -2.44
C LEU A 200 -13.11 -1.58 -2.36
N MET A 201 -13.80 -2.59 -1.87
CA MET A 201 -15.22 -2.54 -1.57
C MET A 201 -15.48 -3.21 -0.22
N TRP A 202 -15.75 -2.42 0.81
CA TRP A 202 -16.20 -2.96 2.09
C TRP A 202 -17.71 -3.05 2.10
N ILE A 203 -18.23 -4.25 2.29
CA ILE A 203 -19.66 -4.47 2.36
C ILE A 203 -20.05 -5.04 3.72
N LYS A 204 -21.25 -4.71 4.15
CA LYS A 204 -21.90 -5.32 5.30
C LYS A 204 -23.10 -6.13 4.82
N LEU A 205 -23.13 -7.39 5.19
CA LEU A 205 -24.25 -8.26 4.99
C LEU A 205 -25.18 -8.15 6.19
N VAL A 206 -26.48 -7.98 5.94
CA VAL A 206 -27.50 -7.90 7.00
C VAL A 206 -28.61 -8.90 6.71
N ALA A 207 -28.71 -9.91 7.57
CA ALA A 207 -29.84 -10.84 7.56
C ALA A 207 -30.87 -10.43 8.61
N ARG A 208 -32.15 -10.52 8.25
CA ARG A 208 -33.27 -10.27 9.14
C ARG A 208 -34.13 -11.52 9.29
N GLY A 209 -34.75 -11.65 10.44
CA GLY A 209 -35.66 -12.78 10.74
C GLY A 209 -36.60 -12.41 11.86
N ARG A 210 -37.32 -13.40 12.36
CA ARG A 210 -38.23 -13.19 13.46
C ARG A 210 -37.54 -13.52 14.81
N ALA A 211 -37.51 -12.55 15.73
CA ALA A 211 -37.11 -12.80 17.10
C ALA A 211 -38.02 -13.80 17.78
N GLY A 212 -37.44 -14.64 18.64
CA GLY A 212 -38.25 -15.63 19.34
C GLY A 212 -37.53 -16.42 20.42
N HIS A 213 -38.26 -17.33 21.04
CA HIS A 213 -37.72 -18.23 22.05
C HIS A 213 -36.99 -19.40 21.37
N GLY A 214 -35.75 -19.70 21.76
CA GLY A 214 -34.91 -20.72 21.14
C GLY A 214 -35.46 -22.16 21.13
N SER A 215 -36.51 -22.46 21.91
CA SER A 215 -37.19 -23.77 21.89
C SER A 215 -38.26 -23.90 20.80
N GLY A 216 -38.61 -22.83 20.11
CA GLY A 216 -39.59 -22.84 19.03
C GLY A 216 -39.02 -23.36 17.71
N LEU A 217 -39.91 -23.72 16.77
CA LEU A 217 -39.55 -23.99 15.38
C LEU A 217 -39.54 -22.66 14.61
N HIS A 218 -38.38 -22.28 14.09
CA HIS A 218 -38.20 -21.05 13.34
C HIS A 218 -37.58 -21.38 11.98
N VAL A 219 -38.21 -20.90 10.90
CA VAL A 219 -37.77 -21.09 9.50
C VAL A 219 -37.09 -19.87 8.93
N ASP A 220 -37.20 -18.72 9.61
CA ASP A 220 -36.70 -17.41 9.22
C ASP A 220 -35.63 -16.89 10.22
N ASN A 221 -34.65 -17.73 10.54
CA ASN A 221 -33.59 -17.42 11.49
C ASN A 221 -32.48 -16.56 10.82
N ALA A 222 -32.33 -15.31 11.25
CA ALA A 222 -31.36 -14.38 10.73
C ALA A 222 -29.89 -14.89 10.82
N VAL A 223 -29.59 -15.63 11.90
CA VAL A 223 -28.24 -16.19 12.10
C VAL A 223 -27.92 -17.25 11.05
N THR A 224 -28.88 -18.14 10.77
CA THR A 224 -28.73 -19.21 9.77
C THR A 224 -28.56 -18.60 8.38
N SER A 225 -29.44 -17.68 7.98
CA SER A 225 -29.38 -17.03 6.67
C SER A 225 -28.05 -16.28 6.45
N LEU A 226 -27.58 -15.56 7.48
CA LEU A 226 -26.28 -14.87 7.40
C LEU A 226 -25.12 -15.85 7.29
N ALA A 227 -25.12 -16.93 8.12
CA ALA A 227 -24.05 -17.92 8.10
C ALA A 227 -23.92 -18.62 6.74
N GLU A 228 -25.04 -18.91 6.08
CA GLU A 228 -25.08 -19.48 4.72
C GLU A 228 -24.47 -18.50 3.68
N ALA A 229 -24.85 -17.22 3.73
CA ALA A 229 -24.32 -16.21 2.84
C ALA A 229 -22.82 -15.98 3.04
N VAL A 230 -22.36 -15.88 4.29
CA VAL A 230 -20.93 -15.73 4.63
C VAL A 230 -20.12 -16.94 4.18
N ALA A 231 -20.65 -18.16 4.43
CA ALA A 231 -19.98 -19.40 3.98
C ALA A 231 -19.94 -19.51 2.46
N ALA A 232 -20.99 -19.07 1.75
CA ALA A 232 -21.02 -19.07 0.30
C ALA A 232 -19.95 -18.11 -0.27
N LEU A 233 -19.87 -16.88 0.22
CA LEU A 233 -18.84 -15.94 -0.22
C LEU A 233 -17.42 -16.38 0.14
N GLY A 234 -17.19 -16.82 1.39
CA GLY A 234 -15.88 -17.22 1.85
C GLY A 234 -15.32 -18.49 1.19
N ARG A 235 -16.20 -19.31 0.57
CA ARG A 235 -15.82 -20.51 -0.19
C ARG A 235 -15.84 -20.29 -1.69
N THR A 236 -16.22 -19.11 -2.17
CA THR A 236 -16.27 -18.84 -3.61
C THR A 236 -14.87 -18.81 -4.20
N GLU A 237 -14.62 -19.72 -5.12
CA GLU A 237 -13.43 -19.68 -5.96
C GLU A 237 -13.68 -18.72 -7.11
N TRP A 238 -13.19 -17.49 -6.96
CA TRP A 238 -13.30 -16.48 -7.99
C TRP A 238 -12.48 -16.88 -9.22
N PRO A 239 -13.04 -16.77 -10.44
CA PRO A 239 -12.31 -17.09 -11.64
C PRO A 239 -11.11 -16.17 -11.86
N ILE A 240 -10.04 -16.70 -12.42
CA ILE A 240 -8.93 -15.90 -12.90
C ILE A 240 -9.44 -15.01 -14.05
N ARG A 241 -9.17 -13.73 -13.94
CA ARG A 241 -9.38 -12.72 -14.98
C ARG A 241 -8.13 -11.89 -15.08
N LEU A 242 -7.44 -12.00 -16.20
CA LEU A 242 -6.20 -11.27 -16.40
C LEU A 242 -6.49 -9.87 -16.93
N THR A 243 -5.85 -8.88 -16.31
CA THR A 243 -5.71 -7.53 -16.82
C THR A 243 -4.48 -7.45 -17.73
N ASP A 244 -4.24 -6.30 -18.34
CA ASP A 244 -3.01 -6.09 -19.12
C ASP A 244 -1.76 -6.25 -18.24
N THR A 245 -1.79 -5.68 -17.03
CA THR A 245 -0.71 -5.79 -16.04
C THR A 245 -0.45 -7.24 -15.63
N THR A 246 -1.49 -7.98 -15.24
CA THR A 246 -1.31 -9.37 -14.78
C THR A 246 -0.92 -10.31 -15.93
N SER A 247 -1.34 -10.03 -17.15
CA SER A 247 -0.89 -10.74 -18.35
C SER A 247 0.61 -10.51 -18.59
N ALA A 248 1.07 -9.27 -18.52
CA ALA A 248 2.47 -8.91 -18.67
C ALA A 248 3.34 -9.48 -17.53
N LEU A 249 2.83 -9.45 -16.28
CA LEU A 249 3.49 -10.11 -15.14
C LEU A 249 3.73 -11.59 -15.43
N LEU A 250 2.69 -12.33 -15.82
CA LEU A 250 2.80 -13.77 -16.10
C LEU A 250 3.76 -14.06 -17.27
N ALA A 251 3.73 -13.23 -18.31
CA ALA A 251 4.68 -13.34 -19.42
C ALA A 251 6.13 -13.15 -18.95
N GLY A 252 6.38 -12.15 -18.09
CA GLY A 252 7.70 -11.93 -17.50
C GLY A 252 8.15 -13.09 -16.59
N LEU A 253 7.25 -13.64 -15.78
CA LEU A 253 7.55 -14.82 -14.95
C LEU A 253 7.89 -16.04 -15.80
N ALA A 254 7.17 -16.25 -16.90
CA ALA A 254 7.45 -17.34 -17.85
C ALA A 254 8.85 -17.19 -18.48
N GLU A 255 9.23 -15.98 -18.89
CA GLU A 255 10.57 -15.69 -19.43
C GLU A 255 11.67 -15.93 -18.36
N ILE A 256 11.45 -15.46 -17.13
CA ILE A 256 12.40 -15.63 -16.03
C ILE A 256 12.62 -17.10 -15.71
N THR A 257 11.57 -17.89 -15.67
CA THR A 257 11.62 -19.32 -15.29
C THR A 257 11.93 -20.27 -16.45
N GLY A 258 11.78 -19.80 -17.69
CA GLY A 258 11.86 -20.64 -18.88
C GLY A 258 10.70 -21.64 -19.00
N ASP A 259 9.59 -21.36 -18.31
CA ASP A 259 8.39 -22.19 -18.22
C ASP A 259 7.19 -21.38 -18.70
N ASP A 260 6.50 -21.81 -19.74
CA ASP A 260 5.29 -21.14 -20.24
C ASP A 260 4.11 -21.25 -19.26
N GLY A 261 4.29 -22.02 -18.20
CA GLY A 261 3.44 -22.07 -17.01
C GLY A 261 2.09 -22.76 -17.20
N GLY A 262 1.60 -22.88 -18.40
CA GLY A 262 0.30 -23.50 -18.73
C GLY A 262 -0.90 -22.98 -17.93
N ASP A 263 -0.77 -22.88 -16.62
CA ASP A 263 -1.79 -22.38 -15.66
C ASP A 263 -1.24 -21.17 -14.89
N PRO A 264 -1.95 -20.02 -14.92
CA PRO A 264 -1.53 -18.79 -14.24
C PRO A 264 -1.22 -18.95 -12.75
N ASP A 265 -2.02 -19.73 -12.01
CA ASP A 265 -1.78 -19.99 -10.58
C ASP A 265 -0.48 -20.76 -10.35
N THR A 266 -0.16 -21.72 -11.24
CA THR A 266 1.07 -22.50 -11.17
C THR A 266 2.29 -21.62 -11.42
N LEU A 267 2.22 -20.73 -12.41
CA LEU A 267 3.29 -19.80 -12.72
C LEU A 267 3.49 -18.80 -11.58
N ALA A 268 2.42 -18.23 -11.04
CA ALA A 268 2.47 -17.32 -9.90
C ALA A 268 3.06 -17.95 -8.63
N LYS A 269 2.92 -19.27 -8.42
CA LYS A 269 3.58 -20.00 -7.32
C LYS A 269 5.12 -19.98 -7.41
N ARG A 270 5.69 -19.70 -8.58
CA ARG A 270 7.16 -19.56 -8.75
C ARG A 270 7.73 -18.32 -8.02
N THR A 271 6.88 -17.40 -7.58
CA THR A 271 7.28 -16.20 -6.82
C THR A 271 7.56 -16.46 -5.33
N GLY A 272 7.61 -17.71 -4.90
CA GLY A 272 8.04 -18.09 -3.53
C GLY A 272 7.16 -17.48 -2.45
N ALA A 273 7.75 -16.74 -1.53
CA ALA A 273 7.04 -16.08 -0.42
C ALA A 273 5.96 -15.10 -0.91
N ALA A 274 6.19 -14.41 -2.04
CA ALA A 274 5.21 -13.50 -2.63
C ALA A 274 4.04 -14.21 -3.34
N SER A 275 4.03 -15.55 -3.40
CA SER A 275 3.06 -16.32 -4.18
C SER A 275 1.60 -16.04 -3.79
N SER A 276 1.28 -15.99 -2.50
CA SER A 276 -0.10 -15.72 -2.04
C SER A 276 -0.57 -14.34 -2.47
N PHE A 277 0.32 -13.37 -2.32
CA PHE A 277 0.11 -11.98 -2.69
C PHE A 277 -0.12 -11.84 -4.20
N ILE A 278 0.78 -12.38 -5.05
CA ILE A 278 0.64 -12.34 -6.51
C ILE A 278 -0.62 -13.07 -7.00
N ARG A 279 -0.93 -14.24 -6.45
CA ARG A 279 -2.13 -15.01 -6.85
C ARG A 279 -3.43 -14.28 -6.54
N SER A 280 -3.46 -13.48 -5.47
CA SER A 280 -4.63 -12.68 -5.13
C SER A 280 -4.95 -11.64 -6.20
N THR A 281 -3.95 -11.15 -6.95
CA THR A 281 -4.12 -10.13 -7.98
C THR A 281 -4.67 -10.67 -9.31
N LEU A 282 -4.71 -11.98 -9.48
CA LEU A 282 -5.25 -12.61 -10.68
C LEU A 282 -6.78 -12.73 -10.67
N ARG A 283 -7.45 -12.34 -9.58
CA ARG A 283 -8.90 -12.52 -9.40
C ARG A 283 -9.47 -11.54 -8.38
N THR A 284 -10.78 -11.38 -8.36
CA THR A 284 -11.51 -10.79 -7.24
C THR A 284 -11.31 -11.65 -5.98
N THR A 285 -11.31 -11.03 -4.80
CA THR A 285 -11.27 -11.74 -3.53
C THR A 285 -12.37 -11.24 -2.61
N THR A 286 -12.95 -12.15 -1.80
CA THR A 286 -13.96 -11.84 -0.80
C THR A 286 -13.60 -12.52 0.51
N ASN A 287 -13.30 -11.73 1.54
CA ASN A 287 -12.87 -12.22 2.84
C ASN A 287 -13.84 -11.73 3.92
N PRO A 288 -14.60 -12.65 4.57
CA PRO A 288 -15.34 -12.31 5.78
C PRO A 288 -14.38 -11.89 6.89
N THR A 289 -14.57 -10.69 7.46
CA THR A 289 -13.70 -10.10 8.49
C THR A 289 -14.39 -9.85 9.82
N GLY A 290 -15.71 -9.90 9.85
CA GLY A 290 -16.49 -9.72 11.07
C GLY A 290 -17.82 -10.45 11.02
N LEU A 291 -18.30 -10.93 12.18
CA LEU A 291 -19.59 -11.59 12.34
C LEU A 291 -20.19 -11.22 13.69
N THR A 292 -21.42 -10.71 13.69
CA THR A 292 -22.14 -10.34 14.91
C THR A 292 -23.58 -10.84 14.86
N ALA A 293 -24.00 -11.64 15.87
CA ALA A 293 -25.35 -12.12 15.96
C ALA A 293 -25.71 -12.57 17.40
N GLY A 294 -26.92 -12.20 17.85
CA GLY A 294 -27.48 -12.62 19.11
C GLY A 294 -26.76 -12.12 20.37
N TYR A 295 -27.34 -12.35 21.51
CA TYR A 295 -26.79 -11.90 22.81
C TYR A 295 -27.08 -12.89 23.96
N LYS A 296 -27.93 -13.89 23.72
CA LYS A 296 -28.34 -14.84 24.75
C LYS A 296 -28.74 -16.20 24.15
N HIS A 297 -28.33 -17.29 24.77
CA HIS A 297 -28.49 -18.65 24.25
C HIS A 297 -29.95 -19.06 23.93
N ASN A 298 -30.94 -18.58 24.69
CA ASN A 298 -32.35 -18.96 24.51
C ASN A 298 -33.18 -17.91 23.76
N VAL A 299 -32.53 -16.96 23.08
CA VAL A 299 -33.19 -15.91 22.28
C VAL A 299 -32.70 -15.99 20.84
N ILE A 300 -33.62 -16.16 19.90
CA ILE A 300 -33.35 -16.04 18.48
C ILE A 300 -33.36 -14.55 18.14
N PRO A 301 -32.24 -13.97 17.60
CA PRO A 301 -32.19 -12.57 17.23
C PRO A 301 -32.96 -12.32 15.92
N ASP A 302 -33.48 -11.10 15.77
CA ASP A 302 -34.16 -10.64 14.56
C ASP A 302 -33.17 -10.06 13.52
N ARG A 303 -31.90 -9.90 13.89
CA ARG A 303 -30.85 -9.36 13.04
C ARG A 303 -29.51 -10.05 13.30
N ALA A 304 -28.77 -10.25 12.20
CA ALA A 304 -27.38 -10.71 12.20
C ALA A 304 -26.61 -9.95 11.13
N GLU A 305 -25.33 -9.65 11.36
CA GLU A 305 -24.48 -8.84 10.50
C GLU A 305 -23.12 -9.48 10.28
N ALA A 306 -22.57 -9.30 9.08
CA ALA A 306 -21.19 -9.66 8.75
C ALA A 306 -20.50 -8.55 7.96
N LEU A 307 -19.18 -8.40 8.17
CA LEU A 307 -18.30 -7.52 7.40
C LEU A 307 -17.51 -8.35 6.41
N ILE A 308 -17.46 -7.89 5.17
CA ILE A 308 -16.73 -8.55 4.09
C ILE A 308 -15.78 -7.53 3.45
N ASP A 309 -14.49 -7.85 3.41
CA ASP A 309 -13.50 -7.16 2.60
C ASP A 309 -13.53 -7.75 1.18
N VAL A 310 -13.84 -6.93 0.19
CA VAL A 310 -13.87 -7.30 -1.22
C VAL A 310 -12.82 -6.50 -1.96
N ARG A 311 -11.95 -7.22 -2.71
CA ARG A 311 -10.94 -6.60 -3.55
C ARG A 311 -11.22 -6.96 -5.01
N VAL A 312 -11.46 -5.97 -5.84
CA VAL A 312 -12.01 -6.14 -7.19
C VAL A 312 -10.99 -5.71 -8.23
N LEU A 313 -10.87 -6.47 -9.31
CA LEU A 313 -10.00 -6.10 -10.44
C LEU A 313 -10.48 -4.80 -11.10
N PRO A 314 -9.58 -3.92 -11.54
CA PRO A 314 -9.93 -2.67 -12.20
C PRO A 314 -10.95 -2.86 -13.33
N GLY A 315 -11.98 -2.00 -13.37
CA GLY A 315 -13.02 -2.02 -14.40
C GLY A 315 -14.03 -3.17 -14.32
N THR A 316 -13.99 -3.98 -13.23
CA THR A 316 -14.94 -5.11 -13.05
C THR A 316 -15.84 -4.96 -11.83
N GLU A 317 -15.90 -3.77 -11.22
CA GLU A 317 -16.55 -3.48 -9.95
C GLU A 317 -18.05 -3.80 -9.98
N GLU A 318 -18.75 -3.35 -11.02
CA GLU A 318 -20.21 -3.62 -11.18
C GLU A 318 -20.50 -5.11 -11.36
N ALA A 319 -19.68 -5.81 -12.15
CA ALA A 319 -19.83 -7.24 -12.38
C ALA A 319 -19.56 -8.04 -11.10
N ALA A 320 -18.53 -7.66 -10.33
CA ALA A 320 -18.23 -8.28 -9.05
C ALA A 320 -19.38 -8.10 -8.05
N LEU A 321 -19.95 -6.91 -7.95
CA LEU A 321 -21.09 -6.66 -7.06
C LEU A 321 -22.33 -7.46 -7.49
N ALA A 322 -22.58 -7.61 -8.80
CA ALA A 322 -23.66 -8.44 -9.32
C ALA A 322 -23.45 -9.92 -8.96
N ASP A 323 -22.23 -10.44 -9.10
CA ASP A 323 -21.90 -11.80 -8.70
C ASP A 323 -22.05 -12.01 -7.18
N ILE A 324 -21.63 -11.05 -6.36
CA ILE A 324 -21.80 -11.09 -4.90
C ILE A 324 -23.30 -11.16 -4.54
N ARG A 325 -24.15 -10.32 -5.14
CA ARG A 325 -25.62 -10.37 -4.93
C ARG A 325 -26.19 -11.73 -5.25
N ARG A 326 -25.78 -12.30 -6.37
CA ARG A 326 -26.23 -13.63 -6.80
C ARG A 326 -25.78 -14.74 -5.82
N ILE A 327 -24.57 -14.66 -5.27
CA ILE A 327 -24.00 -15.63 -4.32
C ILE A 327 -24.71 -15.53 -2.96
N VAL A 328 -24.93 -14.30 -2.48
CA VAL A 328 -25.56 -14.03 -1.19
C VAL A 328 -27.06 -14.37 -1.21
N GLY A 329 -27.73 -14.16 -2.36
CA GLY A 329 -29.17 -14.41 -2.53
C GLY A 329 -30.05 -13.30 -1.94
N ASP A 330 -31.35 -13.39 -2.22
CA ASP A 330 -32.32 -12.33 -1.90
C ASP A 330 -32.64 -12.20 -0.39
N GLY A 331 -32.26 -13.18 0.41
CA GLY A 331 -32.56 -13.22 1.86
C GLY A 331 -31.64 -12.36 2.73
N VAL A 332 -30.59 -11.77 2.15
CA VAL A 332 -29.59 -10.99 2.88
C VAL A 332 -29.35 -9.66 2.17
N GLU A 333 -29.51 -8.58 2.91
CA GLU A 333 -29.27 -7.22 2.43
C GLU A 333 -27.77 -6.95 2.34
N ILE A 334 -27.32 -6.24 1.29
CA ILE A 334 -25.95 -5.80 1.12
C ILE A 334 -25.90 -4.27 1.25
N GLU A 335 -25.24 -3.80 2.30
CA GLU A 335 -24.90 -2.39 2.49
C GLU A 335 -23.44 -2.16 2.05
N ILE A 336 -23.21 -1.23 1.11
CA ILE A 336 -21.85 -0.79 0.75
C ILE A 336 -21.40 0.22 1.81
N VAL A 337 -20.36 -0.13 2.57
CA VAL A 337 -19.81 0.71 3.64
C VAL A 337 -18.77 1.67 3.07
N HIS A 338 -17.93 1.16 2.16
CA HIS A 338 -16.92 1.94 1.45
C HIS A 338 -16.72 1.33 0.07
N GLN A 339 -16.44 2.18 -0.91
CA GLN A 339 -16.07 1.76 -2.26
C GLN A 339 -15.17 2.82 -2.88
N ASP A 340 -14.07 2.37 -3.45
CA ASP A 340 -13.19 3.17 -4.28
C ASP A 340 -13.07 2.58 -5.70
N ILE A 341 -12.12 3.07 -6.49
CA ILE A 341 -11.87 2.65 -7.86
C ILE A 341 -10.62 1.78 -7.97
N GLY A 342 -10.63 0.84 -8.92
CA GLY A 342 -9.40 0.18 -9.36
C GLY A 342 -8.62 1.08 -10.32
N LEU A 343 -7.29 1.02 -10.24
CA LEU A 343 -6.38 1.76 -11.13
C LEU A 343 -5.54 0.80 -11.95
N GLU A 344 -5.27 1.17 -13.19
CA GLU A 344 -4.28 0.51 -14.02
C GLU A 344 -3.67 1.53 -14.99
N VAL A 345 -2.34 1.66 -14.94
CA VAL A 345 -1.57 2.50 -15.86
C VAL A 345 -0.65 1.62 -16.71
N PRO A 346 -0.27 2.03 -17.92
CA PRO A 346 0.58 1.22 -18.77
C PRO A 346 1.97 0.95 -18.14
N PHE A 347 2.47 -0.28 -18.28
CA PHE A 347 3.87 -0.61 -17.99
C PHE A 347 4.75 -0.18 -19.17
N SER A 348 4.74 1.12 -19.46
CA SER A 348 5.50 1.74 -20.56
C SER A 348 5.50 3.26 -20.38
N GLY A 349 6.40 3.93 -21.04
CA GLY A 349 6.57 5.39 -21.01
C GLY A 349 7.84 5.80 -20.29
N ASP A 350 8.15 7.10 -20.41
CA ASP A 350 9.46 7.64 -20.01
C ASP A 350 9.77 7.40 -18.53
N LEU A 351 8.79 7.52 -17.63
CA LEU A 351 9.00 7.25 -16.20
C LEU A 351 9.26 5.77 -15.92
N VAL A 352 8.48 4.87 -16.54
CA VAL A 352 8.68 3.42 -16.38
C VAL A 352 10.05 3.03 -16.92
N ASP A 353 10.43 3.52 -18.09
CA ASP A 353 11.74 3.25 -18.70
C ASP A 353 12.89 3.78 -17.82
N ALA A 354 12.71 4.96 -17.22
CA ALA A 354 13.70 5.53 -16.30
C ALA A 354 13.83 4.68 -15.00
N MET A 355 12.72 4.27 -14.38
CA MET A 355 12.72 3.40 -13.20
C MET A 355 13.42 2.06 -13.48
N VAL A 356 13.08 1.43 -14.60
CA VAL A 356 13.70 0.16 -15.05
C VAL A 356 15.19 0.34 -15.32
N ALA A 357 15.57 1.44 -15.97
CA ALA A 357 16.98 1.75 -16.26
C ALA A 357 17.80 1.95 -14.98
N GLN A 358 17.23 2.63 -13.97
CA GLN A 358 17.95 2.84 -12.70
C GLN A 358 18.07 1.53 -11.91
N LEU A 359 17.05 0.70 -11.85
CA LEU A 359 17.18 -0.64 -11.27
C LEU A 359 18.28 -1.45 -11.97
N GLY A 360 18.27 -1.47 -13.31
CA GLY A 360 19.28 -2.17 -14.12
C GLY A 360 20.71 -1.63 -13.94
N ARG A 361 20.86 -0.33 -13.62
CA ARG A 361 22.14 0.28 -13.30
C ARG A 361 22.71 -0.18 -11.96
N HIS A 362 21.83 -0.29 -10.93
CA HIS A 362 22.22 -0.64 -9.58
C HIS A 362 22.22 -2.15 -9.30
N ASP A 363 21.47 -2.94 -10.08
CA ASP A 363 21.45 -4.42 -10.02
C ASP A 363 21.40 -4.99 -11.45
N PRO A 364 22.54 -5.05 -12.16
CA PRO A 364 22.60 -5.41 -13.57
C PRO A 364 22.07 -6.80 -13.91
N GLY A 365 21.24 -6.88 -14.92
CA GLY A 365 20.72 -8.14 -15.47
C GLY A 365 19.52 -8.71 -14.69
N VAL A 366 19.02 -8.01 -13.68
CA VAL A 366 17.81 -8.41 -12.95
C VAL A 366 16.57 -7.89 -13.68
N PRO A 367 15.61 -8.76 -14.04
CA PRO A 367 14.39 -8.35 -14.72
C PRO A 367 13.45 -7.54 -13.80
N VAL A 368 12.70 -6.63 -14.43
CA VAL A 368 11.61 -5.89 -13.81
C VAL A 368 10.31 -6.32 -14.47
N VAL A 369 9.31 -6.67 -13.68
CA VAL A 369 7.99 -7.08 -14.17
C VAL A 369 6.91 -6.18 -13.58
N PRO A 370 5.83 -5.90 -14.33
CA PRO A 370 4.72 -5.11 -13.80
C PRO A 370 3.96 -5.89 -12.73
N TYR A 371 3.29 -5.15 -11.86
CA TYR A 371 2.56 -5.72 -10.74
C TYR A 371 1.25 -4.96 -10.50
N LEU A 372 0.18 -5.70 -10.28
CA LEU A 372 -1.11 -5.18 -9.83
C LEU A 372 -1.22 -5.41 -8.32
N MET A 373 -1.37 -4.36 -7.53
CA MET A 373 -1.50 -4.48 -6.08
C MET A 373 -2.91 -4.92 -5.67
N GLY A 374 -2.99 -5.75 -4.63
CA GLY A 374 -4.26 -6.19 -4.05
C GLY A 374 -4.93 -5.16 -3.14
N GLY A 375 -4.18 -4.15 -2.70
CA GLY A 375 -4.62 -3.03 -1.86
C GLY A 375 -4.89 -1.76 -2.68
N GLY A 376 -4.86 -0.63 -2.02
CA GLY A 376 -4.92 0.70 -2.62
C GLY A 376 -3.90 1.61 -1.95
N THR A 377 -3.53 2.70 -2.58
CA THR A 377 -2.65 3.75 -2.05
C THR A 377 -3.27 5.13 -2.28
N ASP A 378 -2.60 6.16 -1.81
CA ASP A 378 -2.95 7.56 -2.08
C ASP A 378 -2.92 7.93 -3.58
N ASN A 379 -2.35 7.09 -4.45
CA ASN A 379 -2.44 7.24 -5.90
C ASN A 379 -3.89 7.32 -6.39
N LYS A 380 -4.85 6.68 -5.71
CA LYS A 380 -6.28 6.79 -6.05
C LYS A 380 -6.79 8.21 -5.94
N ALA A 381 -6.39 8.94 -4.91
CA ALA A 381 -6.76 10.33 -4.76
C ALA A 381 -6.11 11.20 -5.87
N LEU A 382 -4.80 11.03 -6.11
CA LEU A 382 -4.07 11.75 -7.15
C LEU A 382 -4.60 11.48 -8.57
N SER A 383 -5.10 10.27 -8.83
CA SER A 383 -5.69 9.91 -10.12
C SER A 383 -6.92 10.76 -10.49
N THR A 384 -7.63 11.31 -9.50
CA THR A 384 -8.76 12.22 -9.72
C THR A 384 -8.33 13.56 -10.35
N LEU A 385 -7.05 13.91 -10.25
CA LEU A 385 -6.43 15.06 -10.93
C LEU A 385 -5.82 14.68 -12.30
N GLY A 386 -5.99 13.43 -12.75
CA GLY A 386 -5.40 12.92 -13.98
C GLY A 386 -3.91 12.56 -13.85
N ILE A 387 -3.41 12.37 -12.62
CA ILE A 387 -2.03 12.01 -12.34
C ILE A 387 -1.90 10.47 -12.36
N SER A 388 -0.96 9.95 -13.14
CA SER A 388 -0.64 8.52 -13.20
C SER A 388 0.26 8.13 -12.02
N GLY A 389 -0.20 7.21 -11.17
CA GLY A 389 0.53 6.77 -10.00
C GLY A 389 1.22 5.41 -10.21
N TYR A 390 2.44 5.30 -9.68
CA TYR A 390 3.28 4.10 -9.71
C TYR A 390 3.79 3.79 -8.32
N GLY A 391 3.82 2.50 -7.95
CA GLY A 391 4.50 2.06 -6.74
C GLY A 391 5.96 1.72 -7.05
N PHE A 392 6.88 2.44 -6.41
CA PHE A 392 8.31 2.27 -6.63
C PHE A 392 9.13 2.63 -5.39
N ALA A 393 9.10 1.75 -4.40
CA ALA A 393 10.00 1.72 -3.24
C ALA A 393 11.13 0.71 -3.51
N PRO A 394 12.23 1.10 -4.19
CA PRO A 394 13.20 0.16 -4.72
C PRO A 394 14.06 -0.45 -3.60
N LEU A 395 13.78 -1.71 -3.26
CA LEU A 395 14.48 -2.45 -2.23
C LEU A 395 15.11 -3.71 -2.80
N ARG A 396 16.44 -3.87 -2.64
CA ARG A 396 17.14 -5.11 -2.96
C ARG A 396 17.11 -6.03 -1.74
N LEU A 397 16.10 -6.89 -1.68
CA LEU A 397 15.84 -7.76 -0.54
C LEU A 397 16.62 -9.08 -0.60
N PRO A 398 16.99 -9.66 0.55
CA PRO A 398 17.59 -11.00 0.63
C PRO A 398 16.62 -12.07 0.12
N ALA A 399 17.16 -13.10 -0.53
CA ALA A 399 16.37 -14.25 -0.93
C ALA A 399 15.74 -14.91 0.32
N GLY A 400 14.46 -15.24 0.23
CA GLY A 400 13.72 -15.91 1.31
C GLY A 400 13.16 -14.99 2.40
N LEU A 401 13.41 -13.67 2.36
CA LEU A 401 12.70 -12.73 3.21
C LEU A 401 11.23 -12.66 2.74
N ASP A 402 10.31 -12.97 3.64
CA ASP A 402 8.88 -12.82 3.40
C ASP A 402 8.47 -11.36 3.62
N PHE A 403 8.89 -10.49 2.69
CA PHE A 403 8.62 -9.05 2.76
C PHE A 403 7.13 -8.76 2.65
N THR A 404 6.45 -9.42 1.72
CA THR A 404 5.01 -9.22 1.48
C THR A 404 4.12 -9.71 2.64
N GLY A 405 4.59 -10.65 3.43
CA GLY A 405 3.90 -11.12 4.64
C GLY A 405 4.06 -10.20 5.84
N MET A 406 4.93 -9.17 5.75
CA MET A 406 5.12 -8.21 6.83
C MET A 406 4.18 -6.99 6.75
N PHE A 407 3.56 -6.71 5.60
CA PHE A 407 2.56 -5.64 5.51
C PHE A 407 1.44 -5.88 6.53
N HIS A 408 1.22 -4.93 7.43
CA HIS A 408 0.29 -5.02 8.57
C HIS A 408 0.58 -6.19 9.53
N GLY A 409 1.72 -6.85 9.36
CA GLY A 409 2.13 -8.01 10.15
C GLY A 409 2.79 -7.64 11.49
N VAL A 410 3.39 -8.65 12.11
CA VAL A 410 4.20 -8.54 13.32
C VAL A 410 5.68 -8.61 12.92
N ASP A 411 6.54 -7.94 13.68
CA ASP A 411 7.98 -7.94 13.44
C ASP A 411 8.37 -7.39 12.04
N GLU A 412 7.70 -6.33 11.61
CA GLU A 412 8.10 -5.58 10.42
C GLU A 412 9.56 -5.17 10.51
N ARG A 413 10.28 -5.39 9.43
CA ARG A 413 11.71 -5.10 9.38
C ARG A 413 12.23 -4.98 7.97
N VAL A 414 13.22 -4.13 7.78
CA VAL A 414 13.88 -3.93 6.50
C VAL A 414 15.40 -3.90 6.69
N PRO A 415 16.19 -4.57 5.80
CA PRO A 415 17.65 -4.47 5.84
C PRO A 415 18.11 -3.03 5.53
N VAL A 416 19.03 -2.52 6.33
CA VAL A 416 19.63 -1.19 6.14
C VAL A 416 20.28 -1.04 4.77
N ASP A 417 20.94 -2.08 4.27
CA ASP A 417 21.53 -2.11 2.93
C ASP A 417 20.47 -1.97 1.82
N ALA A 418 19.23 -2.47 2.05
CA ALA A 418 18.14 -2.32 1.10
C ALA A 418 17.62 -0.88 1.06
N LEU A 419 17.54 -0.20 2.20
CA LEU A 419 17.21 1.24 2.28
C LEU A 419 18.25 2.09 1.54
N GLU A 420 19.54 1.81 1.76
CA GLU A 420 20.62 2.53 1.10
C GLU A 420 20.66 2.26 -0.41
N PHE A 421 20.30 1.05 -0.84
CA PHE A 421 20.11 0.74 -2.25
C PHE A 421 18.97 1.57 -2.85
N GLY A 422 17.81 1.61 -2.19
CA GLY A 422 16.63 2.34 -2.67
C GLY A 422 16.86 3.84 -2.76
N ARG A 423 17.47 4.41 -1.71
CA ARG A 423 17.87 5.82 -1.70
C ARG A 423 18.73 6.18 -2.93
N ARG A 424 19.74 5.35 -3.26
CA ARG A 424 20.60 5.60 -4.43
C ARG A 424 19.85 5.50 -5.75
N VAL A 425 18.98 4.50 -5.88
CA VAL A 425 18.14 4.33 -7.08
C VAL A 425 17.26 5.56 -7.29
N LEU A 426 16.59 6.04 -6.23
CA LEU A 426 15.74 7.23 -6.29
C LEU A 426 16.54 8.51 -6.59
N ALA A 427 17.69 8.71 -5.93
CA ALA A 427 18.53 9.89 -6.19
C ALA A 427 19.00 9.93 -7.66
N ASP A 428 19.41 8.80 -8.22
CA ASP A 428 19.82 8.75 -9.65
C ASP A 428 18.61 8.89 -10.60
N LEU A 429 17.43 8.42 -10.22
CA LEU A 429 16.20 8.67 -10.95
C LEU A 429 15.91 10.18 -11.03
N LEU A 430 15.96 10.88 -9.90
CA LEU A 430 15.72 12.33 -9.85
C LEU A 430 16.73 13.17 -10.65
N ARG A 431 17.97 12.65 -10.82
CA ARG A 431 18.99 13.30 -11.65
C ARG A 431 18.72 13.20 -13.14
N THR A 432 18.03 12.15 -13.55
CA THR A 432 17.95 11.75 -14.97
C THR A 432 16.57 11.83 -15.56
N TYR A 433 15.53 11.79 -14.76
CA TYR A 433 14.14 11.89 -15.18
C TYR A 433 13.55 13.23 -14.77
#